data_5f58ff4d8df1a6f37dc19ec6004047e1
#
_entry.id   5f58ff4d8df1a6f37dc19ec6004047e1
#
_cell.length_a   1.000
_cell.length_b   1.000
_cell.length_c   1.000
_cell.angle_alpha   90.00
_cell.angle_beta   90.00
_cell.angle_gamma   90.00
#
_symmetry.space_group_name_H-M   'P 1'
#
loop_
_entity.id
_entity.type
_entity.pdbx_description
1 polymer ?
#
loop_
_entity_poly.entity_id
_entity_poly.type
_entity_poly.pdbx_seq_one_letter_code
_entity_poly.pdbx_strand_id
1 'polypeptide(L)' 'MDNPYFVKLTTVEGGQVWINLGAVWRILRIENGGSMLYIMTGGYMHAVKETPEEIIDKLNEDWEDMK' A
#
# COMPACT_ATOMS: atom_id res chain seq x y z
N MET A 1 -2.57 -16.71 -10.93
CA MET A 1 -3.31 -15.51 -11.35
C MET A 1 -2.93 -14.33 -10.46
N ASP A 2 -2.53 -13.25 -11.08
CA ASP A 2 -2.07 -12.09 -10.32
C ASP A 2 -3.24 -11.29 -9.78
N ASN A 3 -3.14 -10.90 -8.50
CA ASN A 3 -4.13 -10.02 -7.90
C ASN A 3 -3.73 -8.58 -8.23
N PRO A 4 -4.55 -7.83 -9.00
CA PRO A 4 -4.19 -6.47 -9.42
C PRO A 4 -4.11 -5.48 -8.26
N TYR A 5 -4.54 -5.87 -7.06
CA TYR A 5 -4.51 -4.97 -5.92
C TYR A 5 -3.26 -5.10 -5.06
N PHE A 6 -2.42 -6.12 -5.31
CA PHE A 6 -1.15 -6.23 -4.59
C PHE A 6 -0.14 -5.24 -5.13
N VAL A 7 0.41 -4.42 -4.23
CA VAL A 7 1.48 -3.49 -4.58
C VAL A 7 2.66 -3.72 -3.65
N LYS A 8 3.85 -3.49 -4.19
CA LYS A 8 5.10 -3.66 -3.44
C LYS A 8 5.45 -2.34 -2.76
N LEU A 9 5.55 -2.38 -1.44
CA LEU A 9 5.84 -1.20 -0.64
C LEU A 9 7.06 -1.45 0.24
N THR A 10 7.58 -0.39 0.85
CA THR A 10 8.77 -0.47 1.69
C THR A 10 8.37 -0.23 3.14
N THR A 11 8.68 -1.16 4.02
CA THR A 11 8.41 -0.99 5.45
C THR A 11 9.32 0.10 6.01
N VAL A 12 8.95 0.66 7.16
CA VAL A 12 9.73 1.72 7.79
C VAL A 12 11.13 1.24 8.18
N GLU A 13 11.30 -0.06 8.39
CA GLU A 13 12.61 -0.65 8.69
C GLU A 13 13.47 -0.85 7.44
N GLY A 14 12.92 -0.65 6.24
CA GLY A 14 13.66 -0.80 5.01
C GLY A 14 13.42 -2.09 4.25
N GLY A 15 12.57 -2.98 4.78
CA GLY A 15 12.22 -4.22 4.10
C GLY A 15 11.17 -3.98 3.04
N GLN A 16 10.86 -5.02 2.26
CA GLN A 16 9.82 -4.95 1.25
C GLN A 16 8.62 -5.78 1.67
N VAL A 17 7.42 -5.30 1.32
CA VAL A 17 6.19 -5.99 1.65
C VAL A 17 5.20 -5.80 0.51
N TRP A 18 4.42 -6.84 0.23
CA TRP A 18 3.33 -6.78 -0.77
C TRP A 18 2.03 -6.66 -0.01
N ILE A 19 1.31 -5.57 -0.26
CA ILE A 19 0.05 -5.28 0.42
C ILE A 19 -1.08 -5.36 -0.58
N ASN A 20 -2.14 -6.08 -0.20
CA ASN A 20 -3.36 -6.14 -1.01
C ASN A 20 -4.20 -4.90 -0.71
N LEU A 21 -4.14 -3.93 -1.60
CA LEU A 21 -4.88 -2.68 -1.41
C LEU A 21 -6.40 -2.88 -1.46
N GLY A 22 -6.86 -4.01 -2.00
CA GLY A 22 -8.28 -4.34 -1.94
C GLY A 22 -8.77 -4.61 -0.53
N ALA A 23 -7.84 -4.91 0.40
CA ALA A 23 -8.17 -5.14 1.81
C ALA A 23 -7.87 -3.92 2.69
N VAL A 24 -7.38 -2.84 2.11
CA VAL A 24 -7.08 -1.60 2.83
C VAL A 24 -8.27 -0.67 2.71
N TRP A 25 -8.77 -0.19 3.84
CA TRP A 25 -9.92 0.70 3.82
C TRP A 25 -9.54 2.15 4.12
N ARG A 26 -8.30 2.38 4.58
CA ARG A 26 -7.86 3.73 4.93
C ARG A 26 -6.35 3.84 4.76
N ILE A 27 -5.90 4.92 4.12
CA ILE A 27 -4.49 5.27 4.00
C ILE A 27 -4.32 6.64 4.62
N LEU A 28 -3.48 6.74 5.63
CA LEU A 28 -3.28 7.98 6.37
C LEU A 28 -1.83 8.42 6.26
N ARG A 29 -1.63 9.69 5.90
CA ARG A 29 -0.28 10.26 5.87
C ARG A 29 0.25 10.42 7.30
N ILE A 30 1.50 10.01 7.52
CA ILE A 30 2.13 10.15 8.83
C ILE A 30 3.25 11.18 8.77
N GLU A 31 3.72 11.63 9.94
CA GLU A 31 4.60 12.78 10.06
C GLU A 31 5.89 12.66 9.27
N ASN A 32 6.44 11.47 9.14
CA ASN A 32 7.70 11.27 8.41
C ASN A 32 7.53 11.24 6.90
N GLY A 33 6.34 11.51 6.39
CA GLY A 33 6.05 11.53 4.96
C GLY A 33 5.55 10.22 4.40
N GLY A 34 5.59 9.16 5.19
CA GLY A 34 5.07 7.87 4.74
C GLY A 34 3.58 7.73 4.98
N SER A 35 3.12 6.49 5.03
CA SER A 35 1.69 6.20 5.18
C SER A 35 1.44 5.11 6.20
N MET A 36 0.29 5.19 6.84
CA MET A 36 -0.24 4.13 7.67
C MET A 36 -1.42 3.50 6.93
N LEU A 37 -1.35 2.20 6.71
CA LEU A 37 -2.38 1.45 5.99
C LEU A 37 -3.21 0.67 7.00
N TYR A 38 -4.52 0.86 6.95
CA TYR A 38 -5.45 0.18 7.85
C TYR A 38 -6.11 -0.96 7.11
N ILE A 39 -5.87 -2.19 7.59
CA ILE A 39 -6.40 -3.38 6.96
C ILE A 39 -7.80 -3.66 7.50
N MET A 40 -8.71 -3.96 6.60
CA MET A 40 -10.12 -4.15 6.92
C MET A 40 -10.35 -5.31 7.90
N THR A 41 -9.59 -6.39 7.74
CA THR A 41 -9.76 -7.59 8.54
C THR A 41 -8.74 -7.63 9.67
N GLY A 42 -9.20 -7.88 10.91
CA GLY A 42 -8.32 -8.07 12.05
C GLY A 42 -7.77 -6.81 12.68
N GLY A 43 -8.08 -5.65 12.15
CA GLY A 43 -7.64 -4.37 12.72
C GLY A 43 -6.15 -4.12 12.61
N TYR A 44 -5.48 -4.76 11.67
CA TYR A 44 -4.04 -4.58 11.49
C TYR A 44 -3.72 -3.24 10.83
N MET A 45 -2.55 -2.71 11.19
CA MET A 45 -2.03 -1.49 10.57
C MET A 45 -0.59 -1.74 10.12
N HIS A 46 -0.22 -1.15 9.00
CA HIS A 46 1.14 -1.27 8.47
C HIS A 46 1.68 0.11 8.10
N ALA A 47 2.83 0.46 8.65
CA ALA A 47 3.51 1.72 8.32
C ALA A 47 4.50 1.46 7.18
N VAL A 48 4.43 2.29 6.14
CA VAL A 48 5.31 2.17 4.97
C VAL A 48 5.93 3.52 4.68
N LYS A 49 7.02 3.51 3.90
CA LYS A 49 7.73 4.74 3.55
C LYS A 49 7.07 5.53 2.43
N GLU A 50 6.33 4.85 1.57
CA GLU A 50 5.69 5.50 0.43
C GLU A 50 4.60 6.47 0.90
N THR A 51 4.46 7.60 0.19
CA THR A 51 3.37 8.53 0.45
C THR A 51 2.05 7.93 -0.05
N PRO A 52 0.90 8.43 0.45
CA PRO A 52 -0.39 7.97 -0.09
C PRO A 52 -0.48 8.12 -1.60
N GLU A 53 0.05 9.22 -2.14
CA GLU A 53 0.04 9.47 -3.58
C GLU A 53 0.85 8.42 -4.33
N GLU A 54 2.02 8.07 -3.81
CA GLU A 54 2.86 7.05 -4.43
C GLU A 54 2.19 5.69 -4.44
N ILE A 55 1.47 5.36 -3.37
CA ILE A 55 0.77 4.09 -3.27
C ILE A 55 -0.34 4.01 -4.32
N ILE A 56 -1.11 5.07 -4.46
CA ILE A 56 -2.18 5.12 -5.45
C ILE A 56 -1.62 5.07 -6.87
N ASP A 57 -0.50 5.77 -7.10
CA ASP A 57 0.15 5.74 -8.42
C ASP A 57 0.63 4.33 -8.78
N LYS A 58 1.19 3.61 -7.82
CA LYS A 58 1.61 2.22 -8.06
C LYS A 58 0.43 1.34 -8.45
N LEU A 59 -0.67 1.48 -7.75
CA LEU A 59 -1.87 0.71 -8.05
C LEU A 59 -2.38 1.00 -9.45
N ASN A 60 -2.41 2.27 -9.82
CA ASN A 60 -2.88 2.68 -11.14
C ASN A 60 -1.98 2.17 -12.25
N GLU A 61 -0.66 2.20 -12.04
CA GLU A 61 0.29 1.66 -13.01
C GLU A 61 0.07 0.18 -13.24
N ASP A 62 -0.03 -0.58 -12.16
CA ASP A 62 -0.24 -2.02 -12.26
C ASP A 62 -1.56 -2.33 -12.94
N TRP A 63 -2.58 -1.57 -12.63
CA TRP A 63 -3.90 -1.75 -13.23
C TRP A 63 -3.87 -1.48 -14.74
N GLU A 64 -3.17 -0.43 -15.17
CA GLU A 64 -3.06 -0.10 -16.58
C GLU A 64 -2.28 -1.14 -17.37
N ASP A 65 -1.23 -1.68 -16.77
CA ASP A 65 -0.43 -2.73 -17.42
C ASP A 65 -1.23 -4.00 -17.67
N MET A 66 -2.28 -4.22 -16.90
CA MET A 66 -3.09 -5.42 -17.01
C MET A 66 -4.24 -5.31 -18.01
N LYS A 67 -4.43 -4.17 -18.60
CA LYS A 67 -5.51 -4.00 -19.58
C LYS A 67 -5.14 -4.62 -20.96
#